data_2344b1aa46b97b407138e72a36c20e58
#
_entry.id   2344b1aa46b97b407138e72a36c20e58
#
_cell.length_a   1.000
_cell.length_b   1.000
_cell.length_c   1.000
_cell.angle_alpha   90.00
_cell.angle_beta   90.00
_cell.angle_gamma   90.00
#
_symmetry.space_group_name_H-M   'P 1'
#
loop_
_entity.id
_entity.type
_entity.pdbx_description
1 polymer ?
#
loop_
_entity_poly.entity_id
_entity_poly.type
_entity_poly.pdbx_seq_one_letter_code
_entity_poly.pdbx_strand_id
1 'polypeptide(L)'
;MSSIDIRKIGITDLDTDCIVNAANSGLAMGSGVCGAIFRAAGPKDMQAACDSIGGCPTGGAVITPGFALKAKYVVHAVGPIWQGGRSKEPEQLYSCYKESLERAKENGCHSIGFPLISSGIFGYPKEQAWDVAIRSCKDWITANPDYDMDIVFAVLEDKVLALGQEAMKGRSTGW
;
A
#
# COMPACT_ATOMS: atom_id res chain seq x y z
N MET A 1 19.28 3.36 -7.04
CA MET A 1 19.17 2.24 -6.10
C MET A 1 17.89 2.34 -5.32
N SER A 2 17.16 1.25 -5.20
CA SER A 2 15.89 1.24 -4.48
C SER A 2 16.09 1.36 -2.97
N SER A 3 15.07 1.88 -2.27
CA SER A 3 15.12 2.06 -0.82
C SER A 3 13.78 1.75 -0.19
N ILE A 4 13.78 1.44 1.10
CA ILE A 4 12.58 1.27 1.92
C ILE A 4 12.74 2.13 3.16
N ASP A 5 11.77 2.99 3.42
CA ASP A 5 11.76 3.88 4.59
C ASP A 5 10.39 3.83 5.26
N ILE A 6 10.36 4.12 6.55
CA ILE A 6 9.11 4.20 7.32
C ILE A 6 9.07 5.56 7.98
N ARG A 7 7.98 6.31 7.77
CA ARG A 7 7.84 7.67 8.29
C ARG A 7 6.52 7.87 8.99
N LYS A 8 6.56 8.66 10.05
CA LYS A 8 5.33 9.10 10.73
C LYS A 8 4.79 10.33 10.01
N ILE A 9 3.89 10.10 9.06
CA ILE A 9 3.33 11.14 8.21
C ILE A 9 1.99 10.67 7.66
N GLY A 10 1.09 11.61 7.37
CA GLY A 10 -0.15 11.28 6.66
C GLY A 10 0.18 10.92 5.22
N ILE A 11 -0.43 9.86 4.70
CA ILE A 11 -0.11 9.38 3.36
C ILE A 11 -0.43 10.41 2.27
N THR A 12 -1.44 11.25 2.48
CA THR A 12 -1.81 12.31 1.54
C THR A 12 -0.85 13.49 1.53
N ASP A 13 0.05 13.55 2.52
CA ASP A 13 1.09 14.58 2.59
C ASP A 13 2.37 14.19 1.87
N LEU A 14 2.48 12.93 1.43
CA LEU A 14 3.64 12.46 0.69
C LEU A 14 3.66 13.07 -0.71
N ASP A 15 4.87 13.35 -1.19
CA ASP A 15 5.10 13.85 -2.55
C ASP A 15 5.69 12.76 -3.46
N THR A 16 5.49 11.50 -3.11
CA THR A 16 5.88 10.37 -3.95
C THR A 16 5.10 10.38 -5.27
N ASP A 17 5.63 9.74 -6.30
CA ASP A 17 4.99 9.69 -7.62
C ASP A 17 3.60 9.07 -7.53
N CYS A 18 3.43 8.05 -6.69
CA CYS A 18 2.12 7.47 -6.40
C CYS A 18 1.99 7.16 -4.92
N ILE A 19 0.75 7.06 -4.46
CA ILE A 19 0.41 6.55 -3.13
C ILE A 19 -0.56 5.39 -3.28
N VAL A 20 -0.59 4.53 -2.27
CA VAL A 20 -1.44 3.33 -2.29
C VAL A 20 -2.62 3.53 -1.36
N ASN A 21 -3.80 3.25 -1.86
CA ASN A 21 -5.03 3.23 -1.09
C ASN A 21 -5.29 1.80 -0.61
N ALA A 22 -5.59 1.64 0.67
CA ALA A 22 -6.08 0.38 1.21
C ALA A 22 -7.57 0.28 0.84
N ALA A 23 -7.85 -0.29 -0.32
CA ALA A 23 -9.15 -0.28 -0.95
C ALA A 23 -10.01 -1.47 -0.54
N ASN A 24 -11.31 -1.36 -0.81
CA ASN A 24 -12.23 -2.51 -0.77
C ASN A 24 -12.45 -3.02 -2.20
N SER A 25 -13.01 -4.21 -2.33
CA SER A 25 -13.16 -4.87 -3.65
C SER A 25 -14.09 -4.12 -4.59
N GLY A 26 -15.03 -3.33 -4.06
CA GLY A 26 -15.92 -2.51 -4.88
C GLY A 26 -15.31 -1.18 -5.29
N LEU A 27 -14.12 -0.85 -4.80
CA LEU A 27 -13.44 0.42 -5.03
C LEU A 27 -14.29 1.63 -4.62
N ALA A 28 -15.06 1.48 -3.54
CA ALA A 28 -15.91 2.54 -3.02
C ALA A 28 -15.19 3.34 -1.94
N MET A 29 -15.52 4.61 -1.85
CA MET A 29 -15.00 5.45 -0.78
C MET A 29 -15.36 4.86 0.58
N GLY A 30 -14.36 4.69 1.44
CA GLY A 30 -14.54 4.15 2.78
C GLY A 30 -14.06 5.11 3.85
N SER A 31 -13.76 4.58 5.03
CA SER A 31 -13.22 5.33 6.15
C SER A 31 -11.69 5.21 6.20
N GLY A 32 -11.06 5.76 7.23
CA GLY A 32 -9.63 5.67 7.45
C GLY A 32 -8.80 6.23 6.28
N VAL A 33 -7.77 5.51 5.89
CA VAL A 33 -6.88 5.90 4.80
C VAL A 33 -7.65 6.10 3.49
N CYS A 34 -8.57 5.19 3.17
CA CYS A 34 -9.38 5.27 1.96
C CYS A 34 -10.19 6.57 1.91
N GLY A 35 -10.87 6.91 3.00
CA GLY A 35 -11.63 8.16 3.09
C GLY A 35 -10.73 9.38 2.98
N ALA A 36 -9.56 9.36 3.62
CA ALA A 36 -8.62 10.48 3.56
C ALA A 36 -8.12 10.72 2.14
N ILE A 37 -7.78 9.65 1.42
CA ILE A 37 -7.30 9.74 0.03
C ILE A 37 -8.40 10.27 -0.88
N PHE A 38 -9.62 9.76 -0.77
CA PHE A 38 -10.73 10.23 -1.60
C PHE A 38 -11.03 11.71 -1.35
N ARG A 39 -11.05 12.14 -0.06
CA ARG A 39 -11.30 13.55 0.26
C ARG A 39 -10.22 14.47 -0.28
N ALA A 40 -8.95 14.06 -0.17
CA ALA A 40 -7.83 14.88 -0.64
C ALA A 40 -7.75 14.92 -2.18
N ALA A 41 -8.11 13.84 -2.85
CA ALA A 41 -8.11 13.76 -4.32
C ALA A 41 -9.27 14.53 -4.96
N GLY A 42 -10.38 14.64 -4.27
CA GLY A 42 -11.67 15.07 -4.78
C GLY A 42 -12.57 13.84 -4.89
N PRO A 43 -13.49 13.65 -3.92
CA PRO A 43 -14.24 12.39 -3.80
C PRO A 43 -15.04 12.03 -5.05
N LYS A 44 -15.62 13.01 -5.71
CA LYS A 44 -16.45 12.80 -6.88
C LYS A 44 -15.63 12.28 -8.07
N ASP A 45 -14.51 12.93 -8.35
CA ASP A 45 -13.62 12.53 -9.45
C ASP A 45 -12.99 11.17 -9.20
N MET A 46 -12.53 10.95 -7.97
CA MET A 46 -11.92 9.68 -7.60
C MET A 46 -12.93 8.54 -7.69
N GLN A 47 -14.16 8.74 -7.18
CA GLN A 47 -15.18 7.71 -7.25
C GLN A 47 -15.56 7.39 -8.70
N ALA A 48 -15.66 8.40 -9.55
CA ALA A 48 -15.96 8.19 -10.97
C ALA A 48 -14.88 7.36 -11.65
N ALA A 49 -13.61 7.63 -11.36
CA ALA A 49 -12.50 6.84 -11.90
C ALA A 49 -12.54 5.39 -11.43
N CYS A 50 -12.82 5.17 -10.14
CA CYS A 50 -12.96 3.83 -9.56
C CYS A 50 -14.16 3.09 -10.17
N ASP A 51 -15.29 3.77 -10.34
CA ASP A 51 -16.48 3.18 -10.93
C ASP A 51 -16.24 2.74 -12.38
N SER A 52 -15.43 3.50 -13.12
CA SER A 52 -15.04 3.13 -14.49
C SER A 52 -14.24 1.82 -14.54
N ILE A 53 -13.48 1.52 -13.50
CA ILE A 53 -12.73 0.25 -13.40
C ILE A 53 -13.68 -0.88 -13.01
N GLY A 54 -14.64 -0.61 -12.13
CA GLY A 54 -15.73 -1.53 -11.78
C GLY A 54 -15.45 -2.46 -10.61
N GLY A 55 -14.23 -2.54 -10.11
CA GLY A 55 -13.88 -3.38 -8.97
C GLY A 55 -12.49 -3.96 -9.08
N CYS A 56 -12.05 -4.64 -8.02
CA CYS A 56 -10.75 -5.27 -7.96
C CYS A 56 -10.80 -6.43 -6.96
N PRO A 57 -10.30 -7.62 -7.33
CA PRO A 57 -10.34 -8.76 -6.40
C PRO A 57 -9.31 -8.61 -5.28
N THR A 58 -9.54 -9.30 -4.17
CA THR A 58 -8.59 -9.36 -3.06
C THR A 58 -7.24 -9.87 -3.56
N GLY A 59 -6.17 -9.19 -3.17
CA GLY A 59 -4.81 -9.49 -3.62
C GLY A 59 -4.41 -8.73 -4.87
N GLY A 60 -5.35 -8.03 -5.52
CA GLY A 60 -5.09 -7.26 -6.72
C GLY A 60 -4.87 -5.78 -6.45
N ALA A 61 -4.48 -5.06 -7.48
CA ALA A 61 -4.29 -3.61 -7.44
C ALA A 61 -4.60 -2.99 -8.80
N VAL A 62 -5.25 -1.83 -8.78
CA VAL A 62 -5.54 -1.04 -9.97
C VAL A 62 -5.06 0.39 -9.75
N ILE A 63 -4.93 1.16 -10.81
CA ILE A 63 -4.36 2.52 -10.71
C ILE A 63 -5.31 3.55 -11.33
N THR A 64 -5.38 4.72 -10.68
CA THR A 64 -6.11 5.90 -11.16
C THR A 64 -5.20 7.11 -11.12
N PRO A 65 -5.57 8.23 -11.77
CA PRO A 65 -4.91 9.50 -11.50
C PRO A 65 -5.10 9.91 -10.04
N GLY A 66 -4.21 10.79 -9.56
CA GLY A 66 -4.30 11.32 -8.19
C GLY A 66 -5.18 12.55 -8.04
N PHE A 67 -5.62 13.14 -9.14
CA PHE A 67 -6.44 14.38 -9.18
C PHE A 67 -5.80 15.49 -8.35
N ALA A 68 -6.44 15.94 -7.26
CA ALA A 68 -5.94 17.06 -6.45
C ALA A 68 -4.83 16.68 -5.47
N LEU A 69 -4.46 15.40 -5.37
CA LEU A 69 -3.36 14.94 -4.52
C LEU A 69 -2.01 15.44 -5.04
N LYS A 70 -1.02 15.49 -4.15
CA LYS A 70 0.38 15.72 -4.54
C LYS A 70 0.89 14.57 -5.42
N ALA A 71 0.51 13.34 -5.09
CA ALA A 71 0.88 12.17 -5.88
C ALA A 71 0.16 12.19 -7.23
N LYS A 72 0.89 11.84 -8.27
CA LYS A 72 0.37 11.81 -9.63
C LYS A 72 -0.65 10.70 -9.84
N TYR A 73 -0.47 9.58 -9.16
CA TYR A 73 -1.33 8.40 -9.27
C TYR A 73 -1.71 7.87 -7.90
N VAL A 74 -2.83 7.16 -7.86
CA VAL A 74 -3.24 6.35 -6.70
C VAL A 74 -3.35 4.90 -7.15
N VAL A 75 -2.66 4.02 -6.47
CA VAL A 75 -2.81 2.57 -6.65
C VAL A 75 -3.80 2.08 -5.60
N HIS A 76 -4.89 1.47 -6.04
CA HIS A 76 -5.91 0.92 -5.14
C HIS A 76 -5.64 -0.56 -4.96
N ALA A 77 -5.15 -0.95 -3.81
CA ALA A 77 -4.80 -2.34 -3.50
C ALA A 77 -5.84 -2.90 -2.52
N VAL A 78 -6.38 -4.06 -2.86
CA VAL A 78 -7.43 -4.70 -2.06
C VAL A 78 -6.81 -5.79 -1.20
N GLY A 79 -6.53 -5.45 0.06
CA GLY A 79 -5.96 -6.39 1.02
C GLY A 79 -7.02 -7.33 1.59
N PRO A 80 -6.58 -8.45 2.18
CA PRO A 80 -7.50 -9.41 2.79
C PRO A 80 -8.04 -8.90 4.12
N ILE A 81 -9.25 -9.35 4.45
CA ILE A 81 -9.80 -9.21 5.80
C ILE A 81 -9.22 -10.36 6.62
N TRP A 82 -8.69 -10.05 7.80
CA TRP A 82 -8.07 -11.07 8.66
C TRP A 82 -9.12 -12.05 9.19
N GLN A 83 -8.88 -13.33 8.98
CA GLN A 83 -9.76 -14.41 9.42
C GLN A 83 -8.96 -15.52 10.10
N GLY A 84 -7.95 -15.15 10.87
CA GLY A 84 -7.11 -16.06 11.64
C GLY A 84 -5.86 -16.58 10.92
N GLY A 85 -5.62 -16.17 9.68
CA GLY A 85 -4.40 -16.52 8.96
C GLY A 85 -4.47 -17.83 8.17
N ARG A 86 -5.67 -18.45 8.06
CA ARG A 86 -5.85 -19.74 7.38
C ARG A 86 -6.58 -19.62 6.05
N SER A 87 -6.95 -18.42 5.64
CA SER A 87 -7.72 -18.17 4.42
C SER A 87 -6.86 -17.51 3.34
N LYS A 88 -5.58 -17.83 3.31
CA LYS A 88 -4.58 -17.30 2.36
C LYS A 88 -4.31 -15.80 2.53
N GLU A 89 -4.58 -15.24 3.71
CA GLU A 89 -4.35 -13.83 3.97
C GLU A 89 -2.89 -13.41 3.74
N PRO A 90 -1.87 -14.19 4.20
CA PRO A 90 -0.48 -13.80 3.94
C PRO A 90 -0.15 -13.73 2.45
N GLU A 91 -0.60 -14.71 1.68
CA GLU A 91 -0.36 -14.73 0.23
C GLU A 91 -1.09 -13.59 -0.48
N GLN A 92 -2.32 -13.30 -0.06
CA GLN A 92 -3.11 -12.20 -0.63
C GLN A 92 -2.49 -10.84 -0.29
N LEU A 93 -2.02 -10.66 0.94
CA LEU A 93 -1.37 -9.42 1.36
C LEU A 93 -0.04 -9.22 0.61
N TYR A 94 0.74 -10.27 0.48
CA TYR A 94 1.97 -10.26 -0.30
C TYR A 94 1.69 -9.82 -1.74
N SER A 95 0.65 -10.39 -2.34
CA SER A 95 0.22 -10.05 -3.70
C SER A 95 -0.16 -8.57 -3.83
N CYS A 96 -0.84 -8.00 -2.84
CA CYS A 96 -1.20 -6.58 -2.85
C CYS A 96 0.01 -5.67 -2.99
N TYR A 97 1.06 -5.92 -2.25
CA TYR A 97 2.28 -5.13 -2.34
C TYR A 97 2.98 -5.33 -3.67
N LYS A 98 3.10 -6.56 -4.11
CA LYS A 98 3.72 -6.88 -5.40
C LYS A 98 2.97 -6.23 -6.56
N GLU A 99 1.64 -6.39 -6.60
CA GLU A 99 0.83 -5.83 -7.68
C GLU A 99 0.82 -4.30 -7.66
N SER A 100 0.88 -3.70 -6.48
CA SER A 100 1.00 -2.25 -6.35
C SER A 100 2.31 -1.75 -6.96
N LEU A 101 3.40 -2.41 -6.68
CA LEU A 101 4.71 -2.06 -7.24
C LEU A 101 4.75 -2.27 -8.75
N GLU A 102 4.09 -3.33 -9.25
CA GLU A 102 3.97 -3.55 -10.69
C GLU A 102 3.18 -2.44 -11.38
N ARG A 103 2.05 -2.01 -10.79
CA ARG A 103 1.27 -0.88 -11.33
C ARG A 103 2.09 0.40 -11.35
N ALA A 104 2.84 0.66 -10.29
CA ALA A 104 3.72 1.82 -10.21
C ALA A 104 4.79 1.79 -11.30
N LYS A 105 5.44 0.66 -11.47
CA LYS A 105 6.47 0.48 -12.50
C LYS A 105 5.91 0.67 -13.91
N GLU A 106 4.75 0.09 -14.19
CA GLU A 106 4.08 0.21 -15.49
C GLU A 106 3.80 1.67 -15.85
N ASN A 107 3.62 2.52 -14.88
CA ASN A 107 3.32 3.94 -15.07
C ASN A 107 4.54 4.85 -14.84
N GLY A 108 5.73 4.28 -14.81
CA GLY A 108 6.96 5.06 -14.72
C GLY A 108 7.21 5.70 -13.37
N CYS A 109 6.58 5.24 -12.30
CA CYS A 109 6.79 5.77 -10.96
C CYS A 109 8.10 5.27 -10.38
N HIS A 110 8.85 6.16 -9.74
CA HIS A 110 10.10 5.83 -9.05
C HIS A 110 10.02 6.08 -7.55
N SER A 111 8.83 6.43 -7.05
CA SER A 111 8.57 6.55 -5.61
C SER A 111 7.12 6.17 -5.35
N ILE A 112 6.90 5.49 -4.23
CA ILE A 112 5.57 4.98 -3.86
C ILE A 112 5.38 5.08 -2.35
N GLY A 113 4.22 5.56 -1.92
CA GLY A 113 3.84 5.61 -0.52
C GLY A 113 2.80 4.55 -0.20
N PHE A 114 3.08 3.72 0.81
CA PHE A 114 2.17 2.68 1.27
C PHE A 114 1.60 2.98 2.65
N PRO A 115 0.33 2.64 2.89
CA PRO A 115 -0.14 2.42 4.25
C PRO A 115 0.27 1.00 4.67
N LEU A 116 0.08 0.66 5.93
CA LEU A 116 0.19 -0.75 6.35
C LEU A 116 -1.12 -1.44 5.98
N ILE A 117 -1.17 -2.04 4.81
CA ILE A 117 -2.39 -2.61 4.22
C ILE A 117 -3.02 -3.66 5.13
N SER A 118 -4.33 -3.66 5.23
CA SER A 118 -5.17 -4.59 6.02
C SER A 118 -5.03 -4.48 7.54
N SER A 119 -4.17 -3.59 8.07
CA SER A 119 -3.90 -3.51 9.50
C SER A 119 -4.88 -2.65 10.30
N GLY A 120 -5.77 -1.94 9.61
CA GLY A 120 -6.81 -1.13 10.25
C GLY A 120 -8.07 -1.95 10.49
N ILE A 121 -9.17 -1.54 9.89
CA ILE A 121 -10.49 -2.19 10.05
C ILE A 121 -10.45 -3.67 9.68
N PHE A 122 -9.65 -4.04 8.67
CA PHE A 122 -9.53 -5.43 8.24
C PHE A 122 -8.84 -6.34 9.27
N GLY A 123 -8.22 -5.78 10.30
CA GLY A 123 -7.80 -6.50 11.48
C GLY A 123 -6.56 -7.38 11.36
N TYR A 124 -5.79 -7.27 10.31
CA TYR A 124 -4.55 -8.01 10.17
C TYR A 124 -3.60 -7.63 11.32
N PRO A 125 -3.05 -8.60 12.07
CA PRO A 125 -2.13 -8.29 13.15
C PRO A 125 -0.93 -7.48 12.64
N LYS A 126 -0.66 -6.35 13.29
CA LYS A 126 0.30 -5.37 12.78
C LYS A 126 1.71 -5.91 12.63
N GLU A 127 2.15 -6.72 13.56
CA GLU A 127 3.48 -7.31 13.49
C GLU A 127 3.62 -8.23 12.28
N GLN A 128 2.63 -9.08 12.05
CA GLN A 128 2.61 -9.98 10.89
C GLN A 128 2.41 -9.22 9.59
N ALA A 129 1.60 -8.16 9.61
CA ALA A 129 1.42 -7.30 8.45
C ALA A 129 2.73 -6.65 8.01
N TRP A 130 3.54 -6.19 8.96
CA TRP A 130 4.86 -5.64 8.66
C TRP A 130 5.79 -6.67 8.05
N ASP A 131 5.79 -7.89 8.57
CA ASP A 131 6.65 -8.94 8.03
C ASP A 131 6.34 -9.21 6.56
N VAL A 132 5.08 -9.30 6.21
CA VAL A 132 4.66 -9.50 4.82
C VAL A 132 5.00 -8.28 3.97
N ALA A 133 4.70 -7.08 4.46
CA ALA A 133 4.94 -5.84 3.73
C ALA A 133 6.42 -5.67 3.36
N ILE A 134 7.29 -5.83 4.32
CA ILE A 134 8.73 -5.62 4.11
C ILE A 134 9.30 -6.73 3.23
N ARG A 135 8.92 -7.98 3.48
CA ARG A 135 9.39 -9.11 2.66
C ARG A 135 8.99 -8.95 1.20
N SER A 136 7.72 -8.60 0.95
CA SER A 136 7.24 -8.45 -0.43
C SER A 136 7.97 -7.32 -1.16
N CYS A 137 8.22 -6.20 -0.49
CA CYS A 137 8.96 -5.09 -1.07
C CYS A 137 10.42 -5.46 -1.35
N LYS A 138 11.08 -6.15 -0.42
CA LYS A 138 12.46 -6.61 -0.62
C LYS A 138 12.56 -7.60 -1.78
N ASP A 139 11.61 -8.53 -1.86
CA ASP A 139 11.57 -9.50 -2.96
C ASP A 139 11.38 -8.80 -4.30
N TRP A 140 10.50 -7.79 -4.35
CA TRP A 140 10.27 -7.05 -5.59
C TRP A 140 11.52 -6.28 -6.02
N ILE A 141 12.21 -5.63 -5.08
CA ILE A 141 13.45 -4.91 -5.37
C ILE A 141 14.49 -5.87 -5.94
N THR A 142 14.65 -7.03 -5.34
CA THR A 142 15.57 -8.06 -5.80
C THR A 142 15.23 -8.56 -7.21
N ALA A 143 13.92 -8.69 -7.50
CA ALA A 143 13.45 -9.15 -8.81
C ALA A 143 13.54 -8.05 -9.89
N ASN A 144 13.71 -6.79 -9.49
CA ASN A 144 13.76 -5.66 -10.41
C ASN A 144 15.04 -4.83 -10.18
N PRO A 145 16.23 -5.43 -10.36
CA PRO A 145 17.48 -4.76 -10.01
C PRO A 145 17.80 -3.53 -10.88
N ASP A 146 17.20 -3.46 -12.07
CA ASP A 146 17.44 -2.37 -13.02
C ASP A 146 16.39 -1.26 -12.92
N TYR A 147 15.47 -1.35 -11.95
CA TYR A 147 14.44 -0.35 -11.76
C TYR A 147 14.51 0.22 -10.34
N ASP A 148 14.73 1.54 -10.24
CA ASP A 148 14.84 2.21 -8.94
C ASP A 148 13.45 2.62 -8.44
N MET A 149 13.13 2.22 -7.20
CA MET A 149 11.88 2.55 -6.53
C MET A 149 12.15 2.93 -5.08
N ASP A 150 11.81 4.16 -4.72
CA ASP A 150 11.86 4.60 -3.32
C ASP A 150 10.51 4.29 -2.68
N ILE A 151 10.51 3.38 -1.72
CA ILE A 151 9.31 2.90 -1.04
C ILE A 151 9.24 3.55 0.34
N VAL A 152 8.11 4.20 0.63
CA VAL A 152 7.88 4.86 1.92
C VAL A 152 6.60 4.32 2.52
N PHE A 153 6.69 3.78 3.74
CA PHE A 153 5.50 3.43 4.52
C PHE A 153 5.12 4.63 5.38
N ALA A 154 3.89 5.09 5.23
CA ALA A 154 3.34 6.22 5.99
C ALA A 154 2.45 5.70 7.10
N VAL A 155 2.81 5.98 8.34
CA VAL A 155 2.06 5.54 9.52
C VAL A 155 1.80 6.74 10.43
N LEU A 156 0.76 6.67 11.27
CA LEU A 156 0.36 7.79 12.13
C LEU A 156 0.62 7.53 13.62
N GLU A 157 0.84 6.27 14.00
CA GLU A 157 0.99 5.89 15.40
C GLU A 157 2.42 5.48 15.72
N ASP A 158 2.94 5.96 16.85
CA ASP A 158 4.29 5.64 17.28
C ASP A 158 4.51 4.14 17.46
N LYS A 159 3.49 3.43 17.96
CA LYS A 159 3.57 1.98 18.15
C LYS A 159 3.73 1.24 16.82
N VAL A 160 2.99 1.65 15.81
CA VAL A 160 3.07 1.04 14.48
C VAL A 160 4.42 1.33 13.84
N LEU A 161 4.92 2.56 14.00
CA LEU A 161 6.26 2.95 13.54
C LEU A 161 7.33 2.05 14.19
N ALA A 162 7.26 1.88 15.50
CA ALA A 162 8.25 1.07 16.23
C ALA A 162 8.25 -0.39 15.77
N LEU A 163 7.07 -0.98 15.54
CA LEU A 163 6.98 -2.35 15.03
C LEU A 163 7.58 -2.46 13.63
N GLY A 164 7.38 -1.45 12.79
CA GLY A 164 7.97 -1.43 11.46
C GLY A 164 9.47 -1.32 11.48
N GLN A 165 10.01 -0.48 12.36
CA GLN A 165 11.46 -0.34 12.53
C GLN A 165 12.10 -1.64 13.00
N GLU A 166 11.44 -2.38 13.91
CA GLU A 166 11.87 -3.69 14.34
C GLU A 166 11.88 -4.69 13.18
N ALA A 167 10.84 -4.70 12.38
CA ALA A 167 10.75 -5.58 11.21
C ALA A 167 11.85 -5.26 10.19
N MET A 168 12.19 -3.99 10.01
CA MET A 168 13.28 -3.57 9.12
C MET A 168 14.64 -4.06 9.56
N LYS A 169 14.85 -4.21 10.86
CA LYS A 169 16.11 -4.76 11.38
C LYS A 169 16.26 -6.24 11.08
N GLY A 170 15.29 -6.85 10.43
CA GLY A 170 15.34 -8.23 10.05
C GLY A 170 15.29 -9.14 11.25
N ARG A 171 14.33 -8.89 12.18
CA ARG A 171 14.17 -9.79 13.32
C ARG A 171 14.70 -11.15 12.97
N SER A 172 15.28 -11.83 13.88
CA SER A 172 15.98 -13.11 13.72
C SER A 172 15.33 -14.15 12.78
N THR A 173 14.27 -13.83 12.11
CA THR A 173 13.57 -14.73 11.21
C THR A 173 14.14 -14.78 9.82
N GLY A 174 15.29 -14.20 9.62
CA GLY A 174 16.00 -14.42 8.37
C GLY A 174 15.27 -13.91 7.13
N TRP A 175 15.44 -12.74 6.96
CA TRP A 175 15.10 -12.18 5.69
C TRP A 175 15.99 -12.71 4.59
#